data_2e28f65ae1d0718eb0746b5f6abb7e30
#
_entry.id   2e28f65ae1d0718eb0746b5f6abb7e30
#
_cell.length_a   1.000
_cell.length_b   1.000
_cell.length_c   1.000
_cell.angle_alpha   90.00
_cell.angle_beta   90.00
_cell.angle_gamma   90.00
#
_symmetry.space_group_name_H-M   'P 1'
#
loop_
_entity.id
_entity.type
_entity.pdbx_description
1 polymer ?
#
loop_
_entity_poly.entity_id
_entity_poly.type
_entity_poly.pdbx_seq_one_letter_code
_entity_poly.pdbx_strand_id
1 'polypeptide(L)'
;MNFFGKILIRKIILLLTLLFLSCGKNEISRNPNLSKVKFNVSVNLNLPSNDNLRFTGGSSLLTLGGINGILLFNLNGTYLAWEASCPNHPVKNCSKLNLKGVLAECDCEGFQYSLAVGQLLNPDENTTLNFPLMPYRINQSGNTLYISD
;
A
#
# COMPACT_ATOMS: atom_id res chain seq x y z
N MET A 1 37.30 9.62 -43.33
CA MET A 1 36.36 9.90 -42.20
C MET A 1 36.87 11.17 -41.52
N ASN A 2 36.20 12.29 -41.79
CA ASN A 2 36.73 13.64 -41.52
C ASN A 2 36.79 13.93 -40.01
N PHE A 3 37.80 14.71 -39.62
CA PHE A 3 38.04 15.13 -38.21
C PHE A 3 36.78 15.70 -37.53
N PHE A 4 35.96 16.45 -38.25
CA PHE A 4 34.66 16.96 -37.78
C PHE A 4 33.66 15.87 -37.42
N GLY A 5 33.61 14.76 -38.15
CA GLY A 5 32.71 13.63 -37.86
C GLY A 5 33.06 12.95 -36.54
N LYS A 6 34.34 12.80 -36.22
CA LYS A 6 34.79 12.20 -34.95
C LYS A 6 34.43 13.04 -33.72
N ILE A 7 34.53 14.39 -33.87
CA ILE A 7 34.15 15.31 -32.78
C ILE A 7 32.63 15.29 -32.54
N LEU A 8 31.83 15.24 -33.60
CA LEU A 8 30.37 15.20 -33.50
C LEU A 8 29.90 13.90 -32.84
N ILE A 9 30.42 12.75 -33.25
CA ILE A 9 30.11 11.44 -32.67
C ILE A 9 30.49 11.40 -31.19
N ARG A 10 31.64 11.94 -30.80
CA ARG A 10 32.12 11.99 -29.42
C ARG A 10 31.20 12.84 -28.53
N LYS A 11 30.66 13.95 -29.02
CA LYS A 11 29.68 14.80 -28.32
C LYS A 11 28.33 14.13 -28.21
N ILE A 12 27.88 13.41 -29.24
CA ILE A 12 26.62 12.65 -29.19
C ILE A 12 26.68 11.51 -28.18
N ILE A 13 27.78 10.76 -28.12
CA ILE A 13 27.99 9.69 -27.15
C ILE A 13 28.02 10.26 -25.72
N LEU A 14 28.71 11.42 -25.53
CA LEU A 14 28.74 12.08 -24.21
C LEU A 14 27.37 12.58 -23.77
N LEU A 15 26.55 13.09 -24.70
CA LEU A 15 25.17 13.50 -24.41
C LEU A 15 24.27 12.31 -24.10
N LEU A 16 24.46 11.19 -24.79
CA LEU A 16 23.69 9.96 -24.58
C LEU A 16 24.00 9.32 -23.21
N THR A 17 25.26 9.37 -22.75
CA THR A 17 25.64 8.85 -21.43
C THR A 17 25.13 9.68 -20.28
N LEU A 18 24.91 10.99 -20.44
CA LEU A 18 24.25 11.81 -19.40
C LEU A 18 22.78 11.47 -19.17
N LEU A 19 22.08 10.92 -20.16
CA LEU A 19 20.66 10.55 -20.03
C LEU A 19 20.43 9.31 -19.16
N PHE A 20 21.43 8.47 -18.94
CA PHE A 20 21.31 7.27 -18.11
C PHE A 20 21.58 7.50 -16.61
N LEU A 21 21.99 8.71 -16.19
CA LEU A 21 22.29 9.02 -14.79
C LEU A 21 21.09 9.53 -13.99
N SER A 22 19.92 9.66 -14.61
CA SER A 22 18.70 10.13 -13.94
C SER A 22 17.88 8.97 -13.35
N CYS A 23 18.50 8.07 -12.58
CA CYS A 23 17.78 7.13 -11.74
C CYS A 23 17.58 7.77 -10.37
N GLY A 24 16.54 8.59 -10.23
CA GLY A 24 16.10 9.11 -8.94
C GLY A 24 15.65 7.93 -8.07
N LYS A 25 16.33 7.66 -6.96
CA LYS A 25 15.79 6.82 -5.89
C LYS A 25 14.58 7.56 -5.30
N ASN A 26 13.38 7.15 -5.69
CA ASN A 26 12.19 7.48 -4.92
C ASN A 26 12.31 6.71 -3.60
N GLU A 27 12.89 7.32 -2.59
CA GLU A 27 12.73 6.84 -1.23
C GLU A 27 11.24 6.97 -0.90
N ILE A 28 10.55 5.82 -0.80
CA ILE A 28 9.20 5.78 -0.27
C ILE A 28 9.30 6.34 1.15
N SER A 29 8.79 7.55 1.34
CA SER A 29 8.81 8.23 2.64
C SER A 29 8.14 7.32 3.65
N ARG A 30 8.93 6.84 4.61
CA ARG A 30 8.44 5.96 5.66
C ARG A 30 7.39 6.72 6.48
N ASN A 31 6.19 6.13 6.62
CA ASN A 31 5.16 6.74 7.45
C ASN A 31 5.66 6.86 8.91
N PRO A 32 5.76 8.07 9.48
CA PRO A 32 6.26 8.28 10.82
C PRO A 32 5.27 7.84 11.92
N ASN A 33 3.98 7.71 11.56
CA ASN A 33 2.92 7.40 12.50
C ASN A 33 2.75 5.90 12.75
N LEU A 34 3.22 5.05 11.81
CA LEU A 34 3.02 3.60 11.88
C LEU A 34 4.37 2.87 11.96
N SER A 35 4.56 2.12 13.04
CA SER A 35 5.72 1.25 13.21
C SER A 35 5.51 -0.09 12.53
N LYS A 36 6.57 -0.67 11.96
CA LYS A 36 6.50 -2.04 11.45
C LYS A 36 6.41 -3.03 12.60
N VAL A 37 5.44 -3.93 12.52
CA VAL A 37 5.22 -5.04 13.45
C VAL A 37 5.45 -6.33 12.70
N LYS A 38 6.40 -7.14 13.15
CA LYS A 38 6.68 -8.46 12.54
C LYS A 38 5.55 -9.43 12.86
N PHE A 39 4.99 -10.03 11.83
CA PHE A 39 3.99 -11.08 11.95
C PHE A 39 3.99 -11.98 10.72
N ASN A 40 3.38 -13.16 10.86
CA ASN A 40 3.06 -14.06 9.77
C ASN A 40 1.75 -14.76 10.14
N VAL A 41 0.70 -14.54 9.37
CA VAL A 41 -0.64 -15.10 9.60
C VAL A 41 -1.19 -15.71 8.32
N SER A 42 -2.09 -16.67 8.48
CA SER A 42 -2.77 -17.31 7.35
C SER A 42 -4.29 -17.22 7.50
N VAL A 43 -4.98 -17.06 6.37
CA VAL A 43 -6.44 -16.95 6.28
C VAL A 43 -6.95 -17.99 5.30
N ASN A 44 -7.79 -18.90 5.77
CA ASN A 44 -8.43 -19.89 4.92
C ASN A 44 -9.75 -19.31 4.35
N LEU A 45 -9.81 -19.16 3.03
CA LEU A 45 -10.97 -18.61 2.31
C LEU A 45 -12.21 -19.51 2.35
N ASN A 46 -12.07 -20.79 2.74
CA ASN A 46 -13.20 -21.72 2.85
C ASN A 46 -13.95 -21.60 4.19
N LEU A 47 -13.44 -20.81 5.14
CA LEU A 47 -14.15 -20.59 6.40
C LEU A 47 -15.30 -19.61 6.20
N PRO A 48 -16.49 -19.88 6.78
CA PRO A 48 -17.67 -19.00 6.66
C PRO A 48 -17.39 -17.55 7.11
N SER A 49 -16.49 -17.35 8.08
CA SER A 49 -16.06 -16.01 8.52
C SER A 49 -15.37 -15.18 7.43
N ASN A 50 -14.89 -15.83 6.37
CA ASN A 50 -14.14 -15.21 5.27
C ASN A 50 -14.93 -15.21 3.94
N ASP A 51 -16.22 -15.58 3.96
CA ASP A 51 -17.06 -15.68 2.75
C ASP A 51 -17.08 -14.37 1.94
N ASN A 52 -17.06 -13.22 2.61
CA ASN A 52 -17.01 -11.91 1.93
C ASN A 52 -15.79 -11.79 1.01
N LEU A 53 -14.66 -12.40 1.36
CA LEU A 53 -13.43 -12.34 0.54
C LEU A 53 -13.51 -13.19 -0.74
N ARG A 54 -14.53 -14.03 -0.89
CA ARG A 54 -14.73 -14.85 -2.12
C ARG A 54 -15.31 -14.03 -3.28
N PHE A 55 -15.89 -12.88 -2.98
CA PHE A 55 -16.53 -12.02 -3.97
C PHE A 55 -15.64 -10.81 -4.27
N THR A 56 -15.63 -10.38 -5.53
CA THR A 56 -14.98 -9.13 -5.94
C THR A 56 -15.54 -7.95 -5.17
N GLY A 57 -14.66 -7.12 -4.61
CA GLY A 57 -15.04 -6.00 -3.75
C GLY A 57 -15.31 -6.40 -2.30
N GLY A 58 -15.24 -7.68 -1.97
CA GLY A 58 -15.39 -8.16 -0.60
C GLY A 58 -14.20 -7.79 0.26
N SER A 59 -14.49 -7.46 1.52
CA SER A 59 -13.48 -7.06 2.50
C SER A 59 -13.70 -7.77 3.85
N SER A 60 -12.63 -7.89 4.62
CA SER A 60 -12.66 -8.47 5.96
C SER A 60 -11.59 -7.84 6.85
N LEU A 61 -11.87 -7.73 8.14
CA LEU A 61 -10.91 -7.31 9.15
C LEU A 61 -10.41 -8.54 9.92
N LEU A 62 -9.11 -8.81 9.79
CA LEU A 62 -8.42 -9.80 10.60
C LEU A 62 -7.85 -9.12 11.85
N THR A 63 -8.19 -9.60 13.03
CA THR A 63 -7.74 -9.03 14.30
C THR A 63 -6.37 -9.53 14.74
N LEU A 64 -5.75 -10.43 13.97
CA LEU A 64 -4.42 -10.98 14.20
C LEU A 64 -3.40 -10.30 13.26
N GLY A 65 -2.22 -9.98 13.80
CA GLY A 65 -1.16 -9.29 13.06
C GLY A 65 -1.39 -7.78 12.94
N GLY A 66 -0.36 -7.05 12.48
CA GLY A 66 -0.39 -5.59 12.40
C GLY A 66 -0.40 -4.88 13.76
N ILE A 67 -0.71 -3.59 13.74
CA ILE A 67 -0.86 -2.74 14.93
C ILE A 67 -2.29 -2.86 15.47
N ASN A 68 -3.31 -2.61 14.62
CA ASN A 68 -4.74 -2.70 14.95
C ASN A 68 -5.46 -3.81 14.17
N GLY A 69 -4.70 -4.69 13.51
CA GLY A 69 -5.22 -5.77 12.66
C GLY A 69 -4.89 -5.54 11.18
N ILE A 70 -5.48 -6.34 10.33
CA ILE A 70 -5.23 -6.33 8.88
C ILE A 70 -6.56 -6.22 8.16
N LEU A 71 -6.68 -5.22 7.28
CA LEU A 71 -7.78 -5.11 6.34
C LEU A 71 -7.45 -5.95 5.11
N LEU A 72 -8.28 -6.91 4.78
CA LEU A 72 -8.19 -7.72 3.57
C LEU A 72 -9.23 -7.26 2.55
N PHE A 73 -8.86 -7.25 1.29
CA PHE A 73 -9.73 -6.85 0.19
C PHE A 73 -9.50 -7.73 -1.04
N ASN A 74 -10.60 -8.18 -1.66
CA ASN A 74 -10.55 -8.92 -2.91
C ASN A 74 -10.77 -7.96 -4.10
N LEU A 75 -9.71 -7.63 -4.82
CA LEU A 75 -9.75 -6.87 -6.07
C LEU A 75 -9.76 -7.84 -7.27
N ASN A 76 -10.95 -8.35 -7.61
CA ASN A 76 -11.15 -9.25 -8.76
C ASN A 76 -10.22 -10.48 -8.75
N GLY A 77 -10.16 -11.19 -7.62
CA GLY A 77 -9.32 -12.37 -7.44
C GLY A 77 -7.88 -12.08 -7.02
N THR A 78 -7.45 -10.82 -7.05
CA THR A 78 -6.19 -10.38 -6.42
C THR A 78 -6.48 -9.90 -5.01
N TYR A 79 -5.81 -10.45 -4.03
CA TYR A 79 -5.99 -10.06 -2.64
C TYR A 79 -5.01 -8.97 -2.23
N LEU A 80 -5.52 -7.97 -1.53
CA LEU A 80 -4.75 -6.87 -0.95
C LEU A 80 -4.85 -6.94 0.57
N ALA A 81 -3.79 -6.56 1.25
CA ALA A 81 -3.71 -6.54 2.70
C ALA A 81 -3.12 -5.19 3.17
N TRP A 82 -3.82 -4.53 4.08
CA TRP A 82 -3.46 -3.23 4.62
C TRP A 82 -3.45 -3.25 6.14
N GLU A 83 -2.58 -2.44 6.76
CA GLU A 83 -2.65 -2.16 8.18
C GLU A 83 -4.01 -1.51 8.53
N ALA A 84 -4.65 -1.99 9.62
CA ALA A 84 -5.93 -1.45 10.08
C ALA A 84 -5.81 -0.22 10.98
N SER A 85 -4.64 0.43 11.00
CA SER A 85 -4.43 1.71 11.69
C SER A 85 -4.43 2.87 10.71
N CYS A 86 -5.06 3.97 11.09
CA CYS A 86 -5.04 5.21 10.32
C CYS A 86 -3.60 5.74 10.15
N PRO A 87 -3.11 5.96 8.90
CA PRO A 87 -1.72 6.35 8.67
C PRO A 87 -1.44 7.85 8.88
N ASN A 88 -2.47 8.68 9.02
CA ASN A 88 -2.31 10.14 9.01
C ASN A 88 -2.27 10.81 10.40
N HIS A 89 -2.18 10.01 11.46
CA HIS A 89 -1.92 10.49 12.83
C HIS A 89 -1.26 9.40 13.69
N PRO A 90 -0.59 9.74 14.80
CA PRO A 90 -0.05 8.78 15.75
C PRO A 90 -1.12 7.81 16.28
N VAL A 91 -0.75 6.57 16.52
CA VAL A 91 -1.68 5.52 16.98
C VAL A 91 -2.30 5.89 18.34
N LYS A 92 -3.62 5.90 18.41
CA LYS A 92 -4.44 6.17 19.61
C LYS A 92 -5.73 5.33 19.55
N ASN A 93 -6.60 5.40 20.52
CA ASN A 93 -7.79 4.52 20.66
C ASN A 93 -8.75 4.56 19.46
N CYS A 94 -8.89 5.71 18.78
CA CYS A 94 -9.73 5.86 17.59
C CYS A 94 -9.00 5.57 16.26
N SER A 95 -7.73 5.14 16.29
CA SER A 95 -6.92 4.94 15.07
C SER A 95 -7.33 3.72 14.26
N LYS A 96 -8.09 2.80 14.86
CA LYS A 96 -8.54 1.61 14.14
C LYS A 96 -9.49 1.99 13.01
N LEU A 97 -9.18 1.50 11.81
CA LEU A 97 -10.00 1.74 10.64
C LEU A 97 -11.21 0.81 10.63
N ASN A 98 -12.37 1.35 10.29
CA ASN A 98 -13.61 0.62 10.10
C ASN A 98 -13.85 0.34 8.62
N LEU A 99 -14.28 -0.88 8.31
CA LEU A 99 -14.68 -1.27 6.95
C LEU A 99 -16.04 -0.66 6.59
N LYS A 100 -16.08 0.01 5.45
CA LYS A 100 -17.29 0.59 4.83
C LYS A 100 -17.40 0.11 3.37
N GLY A 101 -17.71 -1.18 3.18
CA GLY A 101 -17.71 -1.80 1.85
C GLY A 101 -16.31 -1.86 1.24
N VAL A 102 -16.08 -1.08 0.18
CA VAL A 102 -14.78 -0.99 -0.52
C VAL A 102 -13.85 0.10 0.04
N LEU A 103 -14.26 0.74 1.13
CA LEU A 103 -13.53 1.80 1.81
C LEU A 103 -13.15 1.39 3.22
N ALA A 104 -12.12 2.03 3.76
CA ALA A 104 -11.79 2.04 5.18
C ALA A 104 -11.89 3.47 5.72
N GLU A 105 -12.51 3.65 6.89
CA GLU A 105 -12.75 4.96 7.49
C GLU A 105 -12.10 5.06 8.87
N CYS A 106 -11.43 6.18 9.12
CA CYS A 106 -10.80 6.52 10.39
C CYS A 106 -11.79 7.27 11.28
N ASP A 107 -12.09 6.73 12.46
CA ASP A 107 -13.03 7.37 13.39
C ASP A 107 -12.47 8.67 14.02
N CYS A 108 -11.14 8.86 13.99
CA CYS A 108 -10.52 10.04 14.62
C CYS A 108 -10.81 11.33 13.84
N GLU A 109 -10.59 11.31 12.54
CA GLU A 109 -10.64 12.50 11.66
C GLU A 109 -11.58 12.31 10.46
N GLY A 110 -12.26 11.16 10.34
CA GLY A 110 -13.14 10.86 9.22
C GLY A 110 -12.43 10.63 7.90
N PHE A 111 -11.12 10.36 7.93
CA PHE A 111 -10.36 10.04 6.72
C PHE A 111 -10.86 8.74 6.08
N GLN A 112 -11.08 8.79 4.77
CA GLN A 112 -11.55 7.65 3.98
C GLN A 112 -10.47 7.19 3.01
N TYR A 113 -10.25 5.89 2.96
CA TYR A 113 -9.24 5.25 2.12
C TYR A 113 -9.87 4.23 1.19
N SER A 114 -9.42 4.20 -0.05
CA SER A 114 -9.78 3.14 -0.99
C SER A 114 -9.05 1.85 -0.65
N LEU A 115 -9.78 0.75 -0.42
CA LEU A 115 -9.15 -0.57 -0.24
C LEU A 115 -8.53 -1.13 -1.52
N ALA A 116 -8.96 -0.65 -2.68
CA ALA A 116 -8.44 -1.12 -3.96
C ALA A 116 -7.04 -0.59 -4.28
N VAL A 117 -6.68 0.59 -3.80
CA VAL A 117 -5.40 1.25 -4.11
C VAL A 117 -4.68 1.82 -2.89
N GLY A 118 -5.30 1.78 -1.71
CA GLY A 118 -4.76 2.29 -0.45
C GLY A 118 -4.73 3.80 -0.32
N GLN A 119 -5.21 4.56 -1.30
CA GLN A 119 -5.12 6.03 -1.29
C GLN A 119 -6.16 6.68 -0.40
N LEU A 120 -5.77 7.80 0.24
CA LEU A 120 -6.68 8.72 0.91
C LEU A 120 -7.57 9.43 -0.12
N LEU A 121 -8.89 9.42 0.10
CA LEU A 121 -9.88 9.95 -0.85
C LEU A 121 -10.36 11.36 -0.48
N ASN A 122 -10.31 11.71 0.80
CA ASN A 122 -10.71 13.02 1.33
C ASN A 122 -9.55 13.69 2.09
N PRO A 123 -8.45 14.06 1.39
CA PRO A 123 -7.31 14.72 2.03
C PRO A 123 -7.73 16.04 2.66
N ASP A 124 -7.13 16.38 3.81
CA ASP A 124 -7.24 17.71 4.39
C ASP A 124 -6.37 18.68 3.57
N GLU A 125 -6.98 19.75 3.04
CA GLU A 125 -6.30 20.76 2.23
C GLU A 125 -5.20 21.52 3.01
N ASN A 126 -5.26 21.49 4.33
CA ASN A 126 -4.29 22.17 5.21
C ASN A 126 -3.08 21.27 5.56
N THR A 127 -3.09 19.99 5.20
CA THR A 127 -1.99 19.07 5.49
C THR A 127 -1.12 18.82 4.26
N THR A 128 0.20 18.99 4.43
CA THR A 128 1.19 18.77 3.37
C THR A 128 1.56 17.30 3.17
N LEU A 129 1.21 16.42 4.10
CA LEU A 129 1.57 14.99 4.08
C LEU A 129 0.31 14.14 4.29
N ASN A 130 -0.13 13.51 3.20
CA ASN A 130 -1.23 12.56 3.21
C ASN A 130 -0.68 11.15 2.89
N PHE A 131 -0.55 10.31 3.92
CA PHE A 131 -0.07 8.96 3.76
C PHE A 131 -1.19 8.01 3.32
N PRO A 132 -0.92 7.13 2.34
CA PRO A 132 -1.82 6.04 1.98
C PRO A 132 -1.83 4.95 3.08
N LEU A 133 -2.73 3.99 2.97
CA LEU A 133 -2.70 2.78 3.79
C LEU A 133 -1.35 2.07 3.68
N MET A 134 -0.85 1.55 4.79
CA MET A 134 0.38 0.78 4.82
C MET A 134 0.13 -0.63 4.30
N PRO A 135 0.77 -1.05 3.20
CA PRO A 135 0.55 -2.37 2.62
C PRO A 135 1.32 -3.45 3.38
N TYR A 136 0.73 -4.65 3.41
CA TYR A 136 1.37 -5.89 3.80
C TYR A 136 1.60 -6.81 2.61
N ARG A 137 2.61 -7.67 2.70
CA ARG A 137 2.82 -8.72 1.69
C ARG A 137 1.73 -9.76 1.83
N ILE A 138 1.19 -10.18 0.70
CA ILE A 138 0.19 -11.23 0.65
C ILE A 138 0.53 -12.21 -0.48
N ASN A 139 0.46 -13.50 -0.17
CA ASN A 139 0.64 -14.59 -1.13
C ASN A 139 -0.52 -15.55 -1.00
N GLN A 140 -1.04 -16.02 -2.11
CA GLN A 140 -2.10 -17.03 -2.15
C GLN A 140 -1.53 -18.38 -2.56
N SER A 141 -1.92 -19.43 -1.84
CA SER A 141 -1.70 -20.82 -2.22
C SER A 141 -3.00 -21.60 -2.04
N GLY A 142 -3.59 -22.00 -3.15
CA GLY A 142 -4.95 -22.58 -3.16
C GLY A 142 -5.96 -21.63 -2.52
N ASN A 143 -6.66 -22.11 -1.49
CA ASN A 143 -7.66 -21.34 -0.75
C ASN A 143 -7.10 -20.69 0.54
N THR A 144 -5.79 -20.57 0.65
CA THR A 144 -5.13 -19.96 1.81
C THR A 144 -4.36 -18.73 1.40
N LEU A 145 -4.58 -17.62 2.11
CA LEU A 145 -3.79 -16.39 2.02
C LEU A 145 -2.75 -16.39 3.14
N TYR A 146 -1.51 -16.09 2.81
CA TYR A 146 -0.40 -15.91 3.74
C TYR A 146 -0.02 -14.44 3.75
N ILE A 147 -0.12 -13.78 4.90
CA ILE A 147 0.09 -12.35 5.08
C ILE A 147 1.27 -12.12 6.02
N SER A 148 2.18 -11.24 5.63
CA SER A 148 3.35 -10.87 6.45
C SER A 148 3.70 -9.37 6.28
N ASP A 149 4.54 -8.85 7.21
CA ASP A 149 5.10 -7.49 7.11
C ASP A 149 6.15 -7.34 6.00
#